data_a25bc367aafbf4c1e3a5aef655d6bcdc
#
_entry.id   a25bc367aafbf4c1e3a5aef655d6bcdc
#
_cell.length_a   1.000
_cell.length_b   1.000
_cell.length_c   1.000
_cell.angle_alpha   90.00
_cell.angle_beta   90.00
_cell.angle_gamma   90.00
#
_symmetry.space_group_name_H-M   'P 1'
#
loop_
_entity.id
_entity.type
_entity.pdbx_description
1 polymer ?
#
loop_
_entity_poly.entity_id
_entity_poly.type
_entity_poly.pdbx_seq_one_letter_code
_entity_poly.pdbx_strand_id
1 'polypeptide(L)'
;MELLASFLSRIYFLLRQYPLYYFSLTGLLFVFMVFLLVREKYSKKLTINKIRSLLLKNPERALEKLIGSDLAIIDYFLDQDNLDSAQYIAVKKYLNRIENVKKIYLAVLNSTGKRRKNQIELGISIFTRLSVPQAADYLITFLYEDNLEIINLVIDGLATFKSDKVIYSLIEYLAYTKDSNVLAHMKELFKKAGTAVADKLTTFIYQSDPTIIIWCVDIIGEYQNEKFQQILVNLLDSDNPEVKIHVIQKLANYQVQEEISDKIIESLHDSNWGVRSQSAKTLGKLQLLKAAPFLAEALTDNSAIVRISATEALLNLGYNGIKYIFALVKNPEAPKEVIDILKEQNIPFLIEALEHIYLDNIESIDSNFESGVS
;
A
#
# COMPACT_ATOMS: atom_id res chain seq x y z
N MET A 1 -8.43 -8.20 47.02
CA MET A 1 -8.35 -7.65 48.39
C MET A 1 -6.92 -7.24 48.70
N GLU A 2 -5.90 -8.12 48.52
CA GLU A 2 -4.50 -7.81 48.85
C GLU A 2 -3.90 -6.64 48.06
N LEU A 3 -4.18 -6.52 46.75
CA LEU A 3 -3.70 -5.39 45.93
C LEU A 3 -4.32 -4.05 46.37
N LEU A 4 -5.59 -4.06 46.77
CA LEU A 4 -6.26 -2.86 47.31
C LEU A 4 -5.69 -2.49 48.68
N ALA A 5 -5.46 -3.50 49.53
CA ALA A 5 -4.84 -3.31 50.87
C ALA A 5 -3.38 -2.81 50.73
N SER A 6 -2.61 -3.39 49.80
CA SER A 6 -1.23 -2.92 49.51
C SER A 6 -1.21 -1.49 48.94
N PHE A 7 -2.16 -1.15 48.07
CA PHE A 7 -2.30 0.19 47.50
C PHE A 7 -2.74 1.21 48.59
N LEU A 8 -3.74 0.88 49.37
CA LEU A 8 -4.19 1.73 50.49
C LEU A 8 -3.10 1.93 51.56
N SER A 9 -2.30 0.89 51.82
CA SER A 9 -1.16 1.01 52.76
C SER A 9 -0.07 1.93 52.22
N ARG A 10 0.22 1.91 50.91
CA ARG A 10 1.17 2.85 50.28
C ARG A 10 0.63 4.27 50.26
N ILE A 11 -0.65 4.48 50.01
CA ILE A 11 -1.27 5.81 50.10
C ILE A 11 -1.25 6.32 51.50
N TYR A 12 -1.56 5.47 52.50
CA TYR A 12 -1.47 5.84 53.92
C TYR A 12 -0.06 6.22 54.33
N PHE A 13 0.96 5.51 53.83
CA PHE A 13 2.36 5.83 54.07
C PHE A 13 2.76 7.19 53.45
N LEU A 14 2.32 7.46 52.21
CA LEU A 14 2.57 8.74 51.52
C LEU A 14 1.85 9.91 52.21
N LEU A 15 0.61 9.72 52.68
CA LEU A 15 -0.15 10.71 53.44
C LEU A 15 0.48 11.06 54.78
N ARG A 16 1.17 10.09 55.40
CA ARG A 16 1.89 10.29 56.67
C ARG A 16 3.21 11.02 56.52
N GLN A 17 3.84 10.92 55.37
CA GLN A 17 5.16 11.49 55.08
C GLN A 17 5.09 12.95 54.57
N TYR A 18 3.96 13.39 54.02
CA TYR A 18 3.77 14.74 53.49
C TYR A 18 2.65 15.47 54.24
N PRO A 19 2.91 16.66 54.81
CA PRO A 19 1.87 17.42 55.50
C PRO A 19 0.70 17.79 54.58
N LEU A 20 -0.52 17.71 55.08
CA LEU A 20 -1.81 17.93 54.41
C LEU A 20 -1.92 19.23 53.58
N TYR A 21 -1.04 20.19 53.74
CA TYR A 21 -1.02 21.46 53.01
C TYR A 21 -0.71 21.36 51.51
N TYR A 22 -0.18 20.23 51.02
CA TYR A 22 0.18 20.01 49.61
C TYR A 22 -0.82 19.14 48.84
N PHE A 23 -1.84 18.63 49.48
CA PHE A 23 -2.93 17.95 48.77
C PHE A 23 -3.86 18.97 48.13
N SER A 24 -3.40 19.51 46.99
CA SER A 24 -4.28 20.26 46.10
C SER A 24 -5.46 19.39 45.64
N LEU A 25 -6.57 20.01 45.28
CA LEU A 25 -7.76 19.33 44.65
C LEU A 25 -7.34 18.38 43.53
N THR A 26 -6.24 18.66 42.84
CA THR A 26 -5.61 17.83 41.79
C THR A 26 -5.07 16.51 42.31
N GLY A 27 -4.44 16.48 43.49
CA GLY A 27 -3.98 15.24 44.12
C GLY A 27 -5.12 14.32 44.54
N LEU A 28 -6.19 14.88 45.10
CA LEU A 28 -7.42 14.14 45.43
C LEU A 28 -8.09 13.58 44.16
N LEU A 29 -8.17 14.35 43.10
CA LEU A 29 -8.72 13.91 41.81
C LEU A 29 -7.86 12.78 41.18
N PHE A 30 -6.53 12.88 41.30
CA PHE A 30 -5.63 11.84 40.83
C PHE A 30 -5.82 10.52 41.64
N VAL A 31 -5.87 10.57 42.94
CA VAL A 31 -6.14 9.41 43.80
C VAL A 31 -7.50 8.79 43.49
N PHE A 32 -8.53 9.62 43.30
CA PHE A 32 -9.86 9.17 42.92
C PHE A 32 -9.87 8.51 41.54
N MET A 33 -9.18 9.09 40.55
CA MET A 33 -9.01 8.53 39.22
C MET A 33 -8.33 7.15 39.26
N VAL A 34 -7.21 7.03 40.03
CA VAL A 34 -6.50 5.77 40.20
C VAL A 34 -7.42 4.74 40.91
N PHE A 35 -8.17 5.16 41.91
CA PHE A 35 -9.17 4.30 42.56
C PHE A 35 -10.24 3.78 41.57
N LEU A 36 -10.74 4.63 40.70
CA LEU A 36 -11.71 4.22 39.66
C LEU A 36 -11.11 3.22 38.70
N LEU A 37 -9.87 3.43 38.23
CA LEU A 37 -9.17 2.51 37.34
C LEU A 37 -8.92 1.14 38.00
N VAL A 38 -8.50 1.14 39.25
CA VAL A 38 -8.29 -0.11 40.04
C VAL A 38 -9.62 -0.83 40.21
N ARG A 39 -10.68 -0.10 40.57
CA ARG A 39 -12.04 -0.65 40.72
C ARG A 39 -12.55 -1.28 39.44
N GLU A 40 -12.35 -0.61 38.28
CA GLU A 40 -12.76 -1.12 36.97
C GLU A 40 -12.02 -2.41 36.62
N LYS A 41 -10.68 -2.42 36.76
CA LYS A 41 -9.83 -3.60 36.51
C LYS A 41 -10.22 -4.78 37.43
N TYR A 42 -10.52 -4.50 38.69
CA TYR A 42 -10.96 -5.52 39.65
C TYR A 42 -12.35 -6.07 39.32
N SER A 43 -13.29 -5.21 38.91
CA SER A 43 -14.62 -5.61 38.47
C SER A 43 -14.57 -6.51 37.25
N LYS A 44 -13.73 -6.18 36.22
CA LYS A 44 -13.51 -7.01 35.04
C LYS A 44 -12.95 -8.39 35.43
N LYS A 45 -11.94 -8.44 36.29
CA LYS A 45 -11.36 -9.70 36.80
C LYS A 45 -12.38 -10.58 37.52
N LEU A 46 -13.24 -9.99 38.35
CA LEU A 46 -14.32 -10.72 39.01
C LEU A 46 -15.32 -11.30 38.00
N THR A 47 -15.66 -10.52 36.97
CA THR A 47 -16.59 -10.95 35.94
C THR A 47 -16.00 -12.10 35.12
N ILE A 48 -14.75 -12.01 34.73
CA ILE A 48 -14.00 -13.09 34.02
C ILE A 48 -14.03 -14.38 34.88
N ASN A 49 -13.63 -14.29 36.14
CA ASN A 49 -13.60 -15.46 37.03
C ASN A 49 -15.00 -16.08 37.20
N LYS A 50 -16.03 -15.26 37.27
CA LYS A 50 -17.44 -15.72 37.38
C LYS A 50 -17.90 -16.42 36.10
N ILE A 51 -17.60 -15.88 34.93
CA ILE A 51 -17.91 -16.51 33.64
C ILE A 51 -17.13 -17.82 33.50
N ARG A 52 -15.83 -17.85 33.81
CA ARG A 52 -15.00 -19.04 33.78
C ARG A 52 -15.54 -20.16 34.70
N SER A 53 -15.93 -19.82 35.91
CA SER A 53 -16.54 -20.79 36.84
C SER A 53 -17.92 -21.30 36.35
N LEU A 54 -18.67 -20.45 35.66
CA LEU A 54 -19.96 -20.84 35.07
C LEU A 54 -19.80 -21.72 33.84
N LEU A 55 -18.75 -21.50 33.01
CA LEU A 55 -18.46 -22.37 31.85
C LEU A 55 -18.28 -23.83 32.26
N LEU A 56 -17.74 -24.09 33.46
CA LEU A 56 -17.60 -25.44 34.01
C LEU A 56 -18.90 -26.03 34.54
N LYS A 57 -19.85 -25.22 35.06
CA LYS A 57 -21.05 -25.65 35.76
C LYS A 57 -22.32 -25.56 34.90
N ASN A 58 -22.45 -24.49 34.12
CA ASN A 58 -23.61 -24.22 33.27
C ASN A 58 -23.15 -23.39 32.08
N PRO A 59 -22.67 -24.03 30.99
CA PRO A 59 -22.08 -23.35 29.82
C PRO A 59 -23.07 -22.37 29.16
N GLU A 60 -24.36 -22.71 29.03
CA GLU A 60 -25.33 -21.83 28.36
C GLU A 60 -25.48 -20.50 29.10
N ARG A 61 -25.68 -20.55 30.41
CA ARG A 61 -25.79 -19.34 31.26
C ARG A 61 -24.48 -18.52 31.26
N ALA A 62 -23.31 -19.18 31.15
CA ALA A 62 -22.03 -18.51 31.05
C ALA A 62 -21.93 -17.73 29.72
N LEU A 63 -22.36 -18.34 28.62
CA LEU A 63 -22.31 -17.75 27.26
C LEU A 63 -23.33 -16.60 27.11
N GLU A 64 -24.51 -16.71 27.66
CA GLU A 64 -25.49 -15.60 27.74
C GLU A 64 -24.91 -14.41 28.52
N LYS A 65 -24.24 -14.67 29.62
CA LYS A 65 -23.61 -13.63 30.43
C LYS A 65 -22.40 -13.00 29.71
N LEU A 66 -21.69 -13.78 28.91
CA LEU A 66 -20.55 -13.31 28.14
C LEU A 66 -21.00 -12.28 27.10
N ILE A 67 -22.03 -12.58 26.30
CA ILE A 67 -22.53 -11.66 25.27
C ILE A 67 -23.10 -10.35 25.83
N GLY A 68 -23.55 -10.34 27.08
CA GLY A 68 -23.99 -9.14 27.78
C GLY A 68 -22.89 -8.41 28.56
N SER A 69 -21.62 -8.84 28.41
CA SER A 69 -20.49 -8.24 29.12
C SER A 69 -19.78 -7.16 28.27
N ASP A 70 -18.80 -6.49 28.88
CA ASP A 70 -17.93 -5.54 28.19
C ASP A 70 -17.17 -6.24 27.05
N LEU A 71 -16.98 -5.53 25.89
CA LEU A 71 -16.26 -6.06 24.72
C LEU A 71 -14.85 -6.57 25.08
N ALA A 72 -14.16 -5.91 26.00
CA ALA A 72 -12.85 -6.37 26.47
C ALA A 72 -12.90 -7.74 27.16
N ILE A 73 -14.04 -8.12 27.75
CA ILE A 73 -14.25 -9.44 28.34
C ILE A 73 -14.54 -10.47 27.24
N ILE A 74 -15.30 -10.09 26.21
CA ILE A 74 -15.56 -10.94 25.05
C ILE A 74 -14.25 -11.22 24.31
N ASP A 75 -13.45 -10.18 24.07
CA ASP A 75 -12.14 -10.29 23.42
C ASP A 75 -11.19 -11.20 24.21
N TYR A 76 -11.15 -11.07 25.54
CA TYR A 76 -10.39 -11.96 26.43
C TYR A 76 -10.76 -13.44 26.26
N PHE A 77 -12.05 -13.77 26.12
CA PHE A 77 -12.50 -15.15 25.96
C PHE A 77 -12.37 -15.68 24.52
N LEU A 78 -12.06 -14.82 23.57
CA LEU A 78 -11.68 -15.21 22.20
C LEU A 78 -10.18 -15.47 22.05
N ASP A 79 -9.38 -15.26 23.08
CA ASP A 79 -7.98 -15.64 23.09
C ASP A 79 -7.83 -17.11 23.51
N GLN A 80 -7.18 -17.90 22.65
CA GLN A 80 -7.02 -19.35 22.88
C GLN A 80 -6.24 -19.68 24.16
N ASP A 81 -5.31 -18.82 24.55
CA ASP A 81 -4.46 -19.03 25.72
C ASP A 81 -5.23 -18.90 27.04
N ASN A 82 -6.44 -18.31 27.01
CA ASN A 82 -7.22 -18.05 28.21
C ASN A 82 -8.21 -19.16 28.58
N LEU A 83 -8.39 -20.16 27.72
CA LEU A 83 -9.37 -21.25 27.87
C LEU A 83 -8.75 -22.60 27.50
N ASP A 84 -9.33 -23.70 28.00
CA ASP A 84 -9.06 -24.99 27.40
C ASP A 84 -9.71 -25.11 26.00
N SER A 85 -9.24 -26.06 25.19
CA SER A 85 -9.66 -26.18 23.79
C SER A 85 -11.16 -26.40 23.64
N ALA A 86 -11.83 -27.13 24.55
CA ALA A 86 -13.26 -27.38 24.49
C ALA A 86 -14.07 -26.14 24.82
N GLN A 87 -13.66 -25.41 25.85
CA GLN A 87 -14.27 -24.13 26.25
C GLN A 87 -14.13 -23.08 25.15
N TYR A 88 -12.95 -22.96 24.55
CA TYR A 88 -12.70 -22.04 23.43
C TYR A 88 -13.63 -22.34 22.24
N ILE A 89 -13.72 -23.59 21.83
CA ILE A 89 -14.60 -24.00 20.73
C ILE A 89 -16.06 -23.66 21.05
N ALA A 90 -16.51 -23.92 22.27
CA ALA A 90 -17.88 -23.61 22.70
C ALA A 90 -18.17 -22.11 22.68
N VAL A 91 -17.25 -21.30 23.21
CA VAL A 91 -17.35 -19.82 23.20
C VAL A 91 -17.39 -19.31 21.77
N LYS A 92 -16.45 -19.72 20.92
CA LYS A 92 -16.38 -19.30 19.52
C LYS A 92 -17.62 -19.69 18.73
N LYS A 93 -18.10 -20.92 18.89
CA LYS A 93 -19.34 -21.40 18.26
C LYS A 93 -20.56 -20.60 18.67
N TYR A 94 -20.66 -20.22 19.95
CA TYR A 94 -21.77 -19.41 20.44
C TYR A 94 -21.72 -17.98 19.93
N LEU A 95 -20.56 -17.35 19.99
CA LEU A 95 -20.38 -15.97 19.52
C LEU A 95 -20.53 -15.85 17.99
N ASN A 96 -20.23 -16.90 17.24
CA ASN A 96 -20.43 -16.96 15.78
C ASN A 96 -21.92 -17.01 15.35
N ARG A 97 -22.89 -17.14 16.28
CA ARG A 97 -24.30 -17.04 15.93
C ARG A 97 -24.62 -15.62 15.46
N ILE A 98 -25.33 -15.49 14.35
CA ILE A 98 -25.68 -14.21 13.71
C ILE A 98 -26.24 -13.19 14.68
N GLU A 99 -27.12 -13.62 15.58
CA GLU A 99 -27.72 -12.76 16.61
C GLU A 99 -26.66 -12.16 17.56
N ASN A 100 -25.65 -12.94 17.93
CA ASN A 100 -24.62 -12.52 18.86
C ASN A 100 -23.60 -11.61 18.17
N VAL A 101 -23.23 -11.91 16.92
CA VAL A 101 -22.40 -11.04 16.08
C VAL A 101 -23.07 -9.67 15.92
N LYS A 102 -24.40 -9.65 15.68
CA LYS A 102 -25.19 -8.41 15.62
C LYS A 102 -25.19 -7.64 16.95
N LYS A 103 -25.31 -8.34 18.09
CA LYS A 103 -25.26 -7.68 19.41
C LYS A 103 -23.91 -7.02 19.66
N ILE A 104 -22.82 -7.68 19.29
CA ILE A 104 -21.45 -7.12 19.39
C ILE A 104 -21.34 -5.88 18.52
N TYR A 105 -21.79 -5.94 17.26
CA TYR A 105 -21.81 -4.80 16.36
C TYR A 105 -22.57 -3.60 16.91
N LEU A 106 -23.78 -3.82 17.44
CA LEU A 106 -24.58 -2.77 18.05
C LEU A 106 -23.91 -2.18 19.30
N ALA A 107 -23.20 -2.99 20.09
CA ALA A 107 -22.43 -2.51 21.24
C ALA A 107 -21.29 -1.58 20.81
N VAL A 108 -20.62 -1.89 19.68
CA VAL A 108 -19.58 -1.03 19.08
C VAL A 108 -20.21 0.27 18.56
N LEU A 109 -21.28 0.20 17.77
CA LEU A 109 -21.95 1.37 17.19
C LEU A 109 -22.48 2.35 18.24
N ASN A 110 -23.04 1.85 19.31
CA ASN A 110 -23.62 2.66 20.39
C ASN A 110 -22.54 3.29 21.30
N SER A 111 -21.26 2.99 21.06
CA SER A 111 -20.18 3.62 21.80
C SER A 111 -20.00 5.07 21.38
N THR A 112 -19.79 5.96 22.33
CA THR A 112 -19.66 7.41 22.10
C THR A 112 -18.49 8.02 22.87
N GLY A 113 -18.08 9.22 22.47
CA GLY A 113 -17.07 10.01 23.15
C GLY A 113 -15.66 9.40 23.12
N LYS A 114 -14.86 9.69 24.15
CA LYS A 114 -13.43 9.30 24.23
C LYS A 114 -13.19 7.77 24.19
N ARG A 115 -14.20 6.96 24.48
CA ARG A 115 -14.10 5.49 24.47
C ARG A 115 -14.40 4.88 23.10
N ARG A 116 -14.96 5.65 22.14
CA ARG A 116 -15.40 5.14 20.83
C ARG A 116 -14.26 4.44 20.08
N LYS A 117 -13.08 5.09 19.97
CA LYS A 117 -11.91 4.50 19.29
C LYS A 117 -11.58 3.12 19.85
N ASN A 118 -11.40 3.01 21.17
CA ASN A 118 -11.07 1.73 21.83
C ASN A 118 -12.16 0.66 21.63
N GLN A 119 -13.45 1.05 21.63
CA GLN A 119 -14.55 0.09 21.40
C GLN A 119 -14.57 -0.39 19.94
N ILE A 120 -14.25 0.46 18.98
CA ILE A 120 -14.10 0.06 17.57
C ILE A 120 -12.91 -0.89 17.41
N GLU A 121 -11.75 -0.58 17.99
CA GLU A 121 -10.57 -1.45 17.98
C GLU A 121 -10.86 -2.85 18.55
N LEU A 122 -11.55 -2.91 19.69
CA LEU A 122 -12.01 -4.17 20.28
C LEU A 122 -13.00 -4.89 19.38
N GLY A 123 -13.95 -4.18 18.77
CA GLY A 123 -14.89 -4.72 17.80
C GLY A 123 -14.20 -5.35 16.61
N ILE A 124 -13.21 -4.67 16.03
CA ILE A 124 -12.40 -5.18 14.91
C ILE A 124 -11.69 -6.47 15.33
N SER A 125 -11.01 -6.46 16.48
CA SER A 125 -10.32 -7.64 17.02
C SER A 125 -11.28 -8.83 17.17
N ILE A 126 -12.45 -8.61 17.75
CA ILE A 126 -13.48 -9.65 17.94
C ILE A 126 -13.96 -10.18 16.59
N PHE A 127 -14.36 -9.31 15.65
CA PHE A 127 -14.89 -9.71 14.35
C PHE A 127 -13.88 -10.49 13.52
N THR A 128 -12.60 -10.07 13.54
CA THR A 128 -11.51 -10.76 12.87
C THR A 128 -11.31 -12.18 13.42
N ARG A 129 -11.40 -12.37 14.74
CA ARG A 129 -11.28 -13.68 15.38
C ARG A 129 -12.49 -14.59 15.17
N LEU A 130 -13.68 -14.01 15.03
CA LEU A 130 -14.89 -14.77 14.73
C LEU A 130 -14.86 -15.38 13.33
N SER A 131 -14.33 -14.68 12.34
CA SER A 131 -14.15 -15.16 10.95
C SER A 131 -15.43 -15.66 10.27
N VAL A 132 -16.59 -15.08 10.62
CA VAL A 132 -17.87 -15.38 9.98
C VAL A 132 -18.23 -14.32 8.94
N PRO A 133 -18.93 -14.65 7.84
CA PRO A 133 -19.24 -13.70 6.77
C PRO A 133 -19.91 -12.41 7.26
N GLN A 134 -20.82 -12.51 8.23
CA GLN A 134 -21.51 -11.36 8.81
C GLN A 134 -20.55 -10.40 9.56
N ALA A 135 -19.49 -10.92 10.14
CA ALA A 135 -18.46 -10.09 10.79
C ALA A 135 -17.74 -9.21 9.77
N ALA A 136 -17.44 -9.76 8.57
CA ALA A 136 -16.89 -8.99 7.48
C ALA A 136 -17.82 -7.85 7.03
N ASP A 137 -19.13 -8.11 6.93
CA ASP A 137 -20.12 -7.10 6.57
C ASP A 137 -20.14 -5.92 7.56
N TYR A 138 -19.96 -6.20 8.83
CA TYR A 138 -19.88 -5.16 9.87
C TYR A 138 -18.53 -4.41 9.80
N LEU A 139 -17.42 -5.10 9.54
CA LEU A 139 -16.11 -4.45 9.36
C LEU A 139 -16.11 -3.49 8.18
N ILE A 140 -16.74 -3.85 7.06
CA ILE A 140 -16.86 -2.99 5.88
C ILE A 140 -17.47 -1.63 6.23
N THR A 141 -18.44 -1.57 7.18
CA THR A 141 -19.05 -0.30 7.58
C THR A 141 -18.07 0.68 8.26
N PHE A 142 -16.99 0.18 8.85
CA PHE A 142 -15.96 1.00 9.49
C PHE A 142 -14.87 1.50 8.53
N LEU A 143 -14.88 1.12 7.24
CA LEU A 143 -13.97 1.69 6.24
C LEU A 143 -14.18 3.20 6.04
N TYR A 144 -15.38 3.70 6.38
CA TYR A 144 -15.77 5.10 6.17
C TYR A 144 -15.68 5.94 7.46
N GLU A 145 -14.90 5.50 8.44
CA GLU A 145 -14.56 6.29 9.64
C GLU A 145 -13.52 7.37 9.28
N ASP A 146 -13.52 8.48 10.03
CA ASP A 146 -12.59 9.60 9.78
C ASP A 146 -11.16 9.35 10.29
N ASN A 147 -10.94 8.25 11.03
CA ASN A 147 -9.66 7.96 11.68
C ASN A 147 -8.85 6.93 10.88
N LEU A 148 -7.72 7.36 10.32
CA LEU A 148 -6.83 6.53 9.48
C LEU A 148 -6.29 5.30 10.22
N GLU A 149 -6.04 5.36 11.53
CA GLU A 149 -5.59 4.20 12.30
C GLU A 149 -6.69 3.13 12.36
N ILE A 150 -7.95 3.55 12.53
CA ILE A 150 -9.10 2.65 12.51
C ILE A 150 -9.27 2.03 11.13
N ILE A 151 -9.19 2.84 10.09
CA ILE A 151 -9.31 2.38 8.69
C ILE A 151 -8.26 1.31 8.39
N ASN A 152 -7.00 1.53 8.75
CA ASN A 152 -5.93 0.54 8.54
C ASN A 152 -6.20 -0.76 9.32
N LEU A 153 -6.64 -0.69 10.57
CA LEU A 153 -7.02 -1.88 11.34
C LEU A 153 -8.20 -2.63 10.73
N VAL A 154 -9.18 -1.91 10.17
CA VAL A 154 -10.31 -2.51 9.45
C VAL A 154 -9.84 -3.24 8.20
N ILE A 155 -8.96 -2.62 7.42
CA ILE A 155 -8.37 -3.21 6.21
C ILE A 155 -7.60 -4.49 6.58
N ASP A 156 -6.78 -4.47 7.62
CA ASP A 156 -6.06 -5.65 8.13
C ASP A 156 -7.04 -6.75 8.58
N GLY A 157 -8.08 -6.37 9.28
CA GLY A 157 -9.14 -7.29 9.70
C GLY A 157 -9.86 -7.92 8.52
N LEU A 158 -10.24 -7.12 7.53
CA LEU A 158 -10.91 -7.58 6.31
C LEU A 158 -10.02 -8.50 5.47
N ALA A 159 -8.72 -8.28 5.43
CA ALA A 159 -7.77 -9.12 4.69
C ALA A 159 -7.76 -10.58 5.19
N THR A 160 -8.25 -10.85 6.41
CA THR A 160 -8.40 -12.23 6.93
C THR A 160 -9.59 -12.97 6.29
N PHE A 161 -10.56 -12.24 5.72
CA PHE A 161 -11.74 -12.79 5.06
C PHE A 161 -11.47 -12.93 3.56
N LYS A 162 -11.21 -14.14 3.09
CA LYS A 162 -10.93 -14.44 1.68
C LYS A 162 -12.22 -14.52 0.84
N SER A 163 -13.17 -13.60 1.01
CA SER A 163 -14.44 -13.57 0.28
C SER A 163 -14.42 -12.54 -0.83
N ASP A 164 -15.10 -12.85 -1.93
CA ASP A 164 -15.24 -11.94 -3.07
C ASP A 164 -15.85 -10.60 -2.65
N LYS A 165 -16.89 -10.65 -1.81
CA LYS A 165 -17.56 -9.46 -1.29
C LYS A 165 -16.57 -8.49 -0.60
N VAL A 166 -15.65 -9.02 0.22
CA VAL A 166 -14.64 -8.19 0.88
C VAL A 166 -13.69 -7.56 -0.13
N ILE A 167 -13.24 -8.34 -1.11
CA ILE A 167 -12.36 -7.83 -2.17
C ILE A 167 -13.06 -6.72 -2.95
N TYR A 168 -14.33 -6.91 -3.33
CA TYR A 168 -15.13 -5.90 -4.02
C TYR A 168 -15.27 -4.63 -3.17
N SER A 169 -15.63 -4.76 -1.89
CA SER A 169 -15.79 -3.60 -1.00
C SER A 169 -14.48 -2.83 -0.77
N LEU A 170 -13.35 -3.52 -0.70
CA LEU A 170 -12.04 -2.88 -0.60
C LEU A 170 -11.67 -2.14 -1.90
N ILE A 171 -12.00 -2.70 -3.07
CA ILE A 171 -11.76 -2.03 -4.36
C ILE A 171 -12.70 -0.82 -4.53
N GLU A 172 -13.97 -0.92 -4.14
CA GLU A 172 -14.88 0.23 -4.13
C GLU A 172 -14.37 1.34 -3.21
N TYR A 173 -13.81 0.96 -2.06
CA TYR A 173 -13.21 1.93 -1.14
C TYR A 173 -11.98 2.64 -1.74
N LEU A 174 -11.23 2.00 -2.65
CA LEU A 174 -10.13 2.65 -3.39
C LEU A 174 -10.60 3.86 -4.20
N ALA A 175 -11.78 3.77 -4.82
CA ALA A 175 -12.35 4.89 -5.56
C ALA A 175 -12.76 6.06 -4.65
N TYR A 176 -13.06 5.75 -3.39
CA TYR A 176 -13.47 6.73 -2.39
C TYR A 176 -12.29 7.41 -1.69
N THR A 177 -11.27 6.65 -1.28
CA THR A 177 -10.13 7.16 -0.53
C THR A 177 -9.13 7.86 -1.43
N LYS A 178 -8.61 9.01 -0.96
CA LYS A 178 -7.50 9.74 -1.60
C LYS A 178 -6.22 9.71 -0.75
N ASP A 179 -6.26 9.02 0.38
CA ASP A 179 -5.11 8.94 1.27
C ASP A 179 -4.05 7.97 0.73
N SER A 180 -2.87 8.49 0.42
CA SER A 180 -1.77 7.74 -0.18
C SER A 180 -1.24 6.62 0.73
N ASN A 181 -1.31 6.79 2.06
CA ASN A 181 -0.84 5.77 3.01
C ASN A 181 -1.81 4.59 3.04
N VAL A 182 -3.12 4.87 3.02
CA VAL A 182 -4.16 3.84 2.94
C VAL A 182 -4.03 3.06 1.62
N LEU A 183 -3.84 3.77 0.50
CA LEU A 183 -3.64 3.15 -0.81
C LEU A 183 -2.40 2.24 -0.84
N ALA A 184 -1.29 2.71 -0.27
CA ALA A 184 -0.05 1.93 -0.17
C ALA A 184 -0.23 0.69 0.73
N HIS A 185 -0.90 0.84 1.87
CA HIS A 185 -1.20 -0.27 2.78
C HIS A 185 -2.07 -1.34 2.11
N MET A 186 -3.13 -0.94 1.44
CA MET A 186 -3.99 -1.87 0.68
C MET A 186 -3.20 -2.58 -0.42
N LYS A 187 -2.34 -1.88 -1.16
CA LYS A 187 -1.50 -2.47 -2.20
C LYS A 187 -0.61 -3.60 -1.67
N GLU A 188 0.03 -3.38 -0.52
CA GLU A 188 0.85 -4.38 0.15
C GLU A 188 0.04 -5.61 0.62
N LEU A 189 -1.16 -5.40 1.14
CA LEU A 189 -2.04 -6.50 1.55
C LEU A 189 -2.51 -7.35 0.37
N PHE A 190 -2.89 -6.71 -0.74
CA PHE A 190 -3.31 -7.41 -1.95
C PHE A 190 -2.16 -8.20 -2.58
N LYS A 191 -0.94 -7.65 -2.58
CA LYS A 191 0.26 -8.39 -3.00
C LYS A 191 0.50 -9.63 -2.14
N LYS A 192 0.38 -9.53 -0.83
CA LYS A 192 0.54 -10.66 0.10
C LYS A 192 -0.57 -11.71 -0.03
N ALA A 193 -1.76 -11.33 -0.48
CA ALA A 193 -2.90 -12.23 -0.61
C ALA A 193 -2.75 -13.26 -1.74
N GLY A 194 -1.80 -13.07 -2.66
CA GLY A 194 -1.42 -14.04 -3.67
C GLY A 194 -2.24 -13.96 -4.96
N THR A 195 -1.92 -14.85 -5.91
CA THR A 195 -2.46 -14.86 -7.28
C THR A 195 -3.97 -15.05 -7.35
N ALA A 196 -4.57 -15.78 -6.40
CA ALA A 196 -6.03 -15.99 -6.37
C ALA A 196 -6.82 -14.67 -6.19
N VAL A 197 -6.26 -13.72 -5.45
CA VAL A 197 -6.82 -12.36 -5.32
C VAL A 197 -6.50 -11.54 -6.55
N ALA A 198 -5.27 -11.63 -7.08
CA ALA A 198 -4.88 -10.96 -8.32
C ALA A 198 -5.78 -11.37 -9.50
N ASP A 199 -6.20 -12.63 -9.61
CA ASP A 199 -7.16 -13.09 -10.60
C ASP A 199 -8.50 -12.34 -10.52
N LYS A 200 -8.96 -12.03 -9.33
CA LYS A 200 -10.21 -11.27 -9.14
C LYS A 200 -10.07 -9.80 -9.53
N LEU A 201 -8.90 -9.22 -9.31
CA LEU A 201 -8.62 -7.84 -9.74
C LEU A 201 -8.76 -7.67 -11.25
N THR A 202 -8.50 -8.72 -12.04
CA THR A 202 -8.63 -8.65 -13.51
C THR A 202 -10.05 -8.34 -13.98
N THR A 203 -11.08 -8.66 -13.18
CA THR A 203 -12.48 -8.35 -13.53
C THR A 203 -12.80 -6.86 -13.46
N PHE A 204 -12.02 -6.08 -12.70
CA PHE A 204 -12.22 -4.63 -12.55
C PHE A 204 -11.52 -3.81 -13.63
N ILE A 205 -10.51 -4.37 -14.29
CA ILE A 205 -9.69 -3.67 -15.28
C ILE A 205 -10.50 -3.13 -16.46
N TYR A 206 -11.58 -3.83 -16.84
CA TYR A 206 -12.37 -3.46 -18.03
C TYR A 206 -13.62 -2.61 -17.74
N GLN A 207 -13.94 -2.37 -16.47
CA GLN A 207 -15.20 -1.73 -16.08
C GLN A 207 -15.01 -0.54 -15.12
N SER A 208 -13.77 -0.19 -14.80
CA SER A 208 -13.46 0.71 -13.70
C SER A 208 -12.91 2.06 -14.16
N ASP A 209 -12.90 3.00 -13.23
CA ASP A 209 -12.17 4.27 -13.33
C ASP A 209 -10.67 4.02 -13.59
N PRO A 210 -9.99 4.86 -14.40
CA PRO A 210 -8.56 4.73 -14.69
C PRO A 210 -7.69 4.58 -13.43
N THR A 211 -8.04 5.22 -12.32
CA THR A 211 -7.32 5.12 -11.06
C THR A 211 -7.34 3.69 -10.51
N ILE A 212 -8.50 3.03 -10.59
CA ILE A 212 -8.64 1.63 -10.17
C ILE A 212 -7.89 0.71 -11.12
N ILE A 213 -7.95 0.97 -12.44
CA ILE A 213 -7.21 0.21 -13.44
C ILE A 213 -5.72 0.27 -13.14
N ILE A 214 -5.16 1.46 -12.93
CA ILE A 214 -3.74 1.67 -12.59
C ILE A 214 -3.37 0.89 -11.33
N TRP A 215 -4.21 0.96 -10.29
CA TRP A 215 -3.98 0.25 -9.05
C TRP A 215 -3.98 -1.28 -9.25
N CYS A 216 -4.92 -1.81 -10.05
CA CYS A 216 -4.94 -3.22 -10.43
C CYS A 216 -3.70 -3.62 -11.23
N VAL A 217 -3.32 -2.82 -12.25
CA VAL A 217 -2.10 -3.01 -13.07
C VAL A 217 -0.86 -3.07 -12.18
N ASP A 218 -0.76 -2.18 -11.21
CA ASP A 218 0.36 -2.14 -10.28
C ASP A 218 0.50 -3.41 -9.44
N ILE A 219 -0.62 -4.06 -9.11
CA ILE A 219 -0.62 -5.31 -8.33
C ILE A 219 -0.36 -6.50 -9.24
N ILE A 220 -1.15 -6.68 -10.33
CA ILE A 220 -1.00 -7.85 -11.21
C ILE A 220 0.37 -7.86 -11.90
N GLY A 221 0.94 -6.69 -12.17
CA GLY A 221 2.26 -6.54 -12.79
C GLY A 221 3.44 -6.96 -11.92
N GLU A 222 3.22 -7.29 -10.64
CA GLU A 222 4.26 -7.89 -9.77
C GLU A 222 4.32 -9.42 -9.89
N TYR A 223 3.29 -10.04 -10.46
CA TYR A 223 3.25 -11.49 -10.64
C TYR A 223 3.73 -11.88 -12.04
N GLN A 224 4.80 -12.66 -12.13
CA GLN A 224 5.32 -13.19 -13.39
C GLN A 224 4.41 -14.32 -13.91
N ASN A 225 3.25 -13.95 -14.45
CA ASN A 225 2.22 -14.88 -14.94
C ASN A 225 1.79 -14.48 -16.35
N GLU A 226 1.81 -15.43 -17.29
CA GLU A 226 1.45 -15.19 -18.69
C GLU A 226 0.04 -14.61 -18.88
N LYS A 227 -0.94 -15.07 -18.09
CA LYS A 227 -2.30 -14.52 -18.13
C LYS A 227 -2.32 -13.03 -17.79
N PHE A 228 -1.58 -12.60 -16.77
CA PHE A 228 -1.50 -11.20 -16.39
C PHE A 228 -0.72 -10.38 -17.42
N GLN A 229 0.35 -10.95 -17.98
CA GLN A 229 1.09 -10.34 -19.07
C GLN A 229 0.17 -10.04 -20.26
N GLN A 230 -0.67 -10.99 -20.68
CA GLN A 230 -1.61 -10.80 -21.78
C GLN A 230 -2.64 -9.68 -21.48
N ILE A 231 -3.11 -9.59 -20.25
CA ILE A 231 -4.02 -8.50 -19.82
C ILE A 231 -3.31 -7.15 -19.91
N LEU A 232 -2.05 -7.07 -19.44
CA LEU A 232 -1.25 -5.85 -19.54
C LEU A 232 -1.03 -5.44 -21.01
N VAL A 233 -0.72 -6.40 -21.87
CA VAL A 233 -0.54 -6.13 -23.31
C VAL A 233 -1.82 -5.56 -23.95
N ASN A 234 -2.99 -6.07 -23.60
CA ASN A 234 -4.27 -5.55 -24.11
C ASN A 234 -4.54 -4.10 -23.62
N LEU A 235 -4.03 -3.73 -22.46
CA LEU A 235 -4.17 -2.37 -21.91
C LEU A 235 -3.21 -1.35 -22.55
N LEU A 236 -2.24 -1.77 -23.38
CA LEU A 236 -1.45 -0.84 -24.19
C LEU A 236 -2.32 -0.06 -25.20
N ASP A 237 -3.47 -0.62 -25.56
CA ASP A 237 -4.44 0.01 -26.45
C ASP A 237 -5.44 0.94 -25.72
N SER A 238 -5.21 1.23 -24.43
CA SER A 238 -6.05 2.13 -23.63
C SER A 238 -5.99 3.57 -24.13
N ASP A 239 -7.13 4.27 -24.15
CA ASP A 239 -7.19 5.70 -24.46
C ASP A 239 -6.57 6.58 -23.36
N ASN A 240 -6.39 6.04 -22.15
CA ASN A 240 -5.82 6.77 -21.03
C ASN A 240 -4.28 6.62 -20.99
N PRO A 241 -3.52 7.72 -21.15
CA PRO A 241 -2.06 7.67 -21.18
C PRO A 241 -1.44 7.22 -19.84
N GLU A 242 -2.04 7.54 -18.69
CA GLU A 242 -1.53 7.10 -17.39
C GLU A 242 -1.63 5.58 -17.25
N VAL A 243 -2.71 4.96 -17.75
CA VAL A 243 -2.83 3.50 -17.79
C VAL A 243 -1.71 2.90 -18.64
N LYS A 244 -1.49 3.43 -19.86
CA LYS A 244 -0.39 2.97 -20.73
C LYS A 244 0.98 3.07 -20.05
N ILE A 245 1.27 4.19 -19.39
CA ILE A 245 2.54 4.42 -18.67
C ILE A 245 2.76 3.33 -17.62
N HIS A 246 1.77 3.05 -16.77
CA HIS A 246 1.88 2.02 -15.73
C HIS A 246 2.01 0.62 -16.33
N VAL A 247 1.27 0.33 -17.38
CA VAL A 247 1.35 -0.95 -18.10
C VAL A 247 2.76 -1.18 -18.67
N ILE A 248 3.29 -0.20 -19.43
CA ILE A 248 4.64 -0.28 -20.00
C ILE A 248 5.69 -0.46 -18.92
N GLN A 249 5.56 0.27 -17.80
CA GLN A 249 6.44 0.13 -16.65
C GLN A 249 6.41 -1.28 -16.07
N LYS A 250 5.24 -1.91 -15.97
CA LYS A 250 5.08 -3.26 -15.41
C LYS A 250 5.54 -4.35 -16.36
N LEU A 251 5.37 -4.17 -17.66
CA LEU A 251 5.88 -5.10 -18.67
C LEU A 251 7.42 -5.25 -18.61
N ALA A 252 8.15 -4.24 -18.10
CA ALA A 252 9.58 -4.33 -17.84
C ALA A 252 9.98 -5.40 -16.80
N ASN A 253 9.04 -5.98 -16.05
CA ASN A 253 9.28 -7.04 -15.09
C ASN A 253 9.08 -8.45 -15.67
N TYR A 254 8.61 -8.54 -16.90
CA TYR A 254 8.35 -9.81 -17.59
C TYR A 254 9.45 -10.15 -18.58
N GLN A 255 9.57 -11.44 -18.88
CA GLN A 255 10.34 -11.88 -20.05
C GLN A 255 9.50 -11.57 -21.30
N VAL A 256 9.88 -10.53 -22.01
CA VAL A 256 9.07 -9.97 -23.09
C VAL A 256 9.28 -10.75 -24.39
N GLN A 257 8.21 -11.29 -24.94
CA GLN A 257 8.18 -11.91 -26.29
C GLN A 257 8.36 -10.84 -27.37
N GLU A 258 8.73 -11.27 -28.58
CA GLU A 258 9.02 -10.35 -29.69
C GLU A 258 7.83 -9.44 -30.02
N GLU A 259 6.63 -9.99 -30.10
CA GLU A 259 5.40 -9.24 -30.38
C GLU A 259 5.12 -8.13 -29.33
N ILE A 260 5.37 -8.42 -28.04
CA ILE A 260 5.16 -7.45 -26.97
C ILE A 260 6.20 -6.34 -27.05
N SER A 261 7.45 -6.69 -27.38
CA SER A 261 8.50 -5.69 -27.57
C SER A 261 8.23 -4.76 -28.74
N ASP A 262 7.57 -5.24 -29.82
CA ASP A 262 7.17 -4.42 -30.95
C ASP A 262 6.09 -3.41 -30.55
N LYS A 263 5.08 -3.80 -29.76
CA LYS A 263 4.09 -2.86 -29.22
C LYS A 263 4.71 -1.79 -28.30
N ILE A 264 5.73 -2.14 -27.52
CA ILE A 264 6.43 -1.14 -26.69
C ILE A 264 7.26 -0.19 -27.59
N ILE A 265 7.86 -0.70 -28.66
CA ILE A 265 8.58 0.14 -29.65
C ILE A 265 7.57 1.08 -30.34
N GLU A 266 6.40 0.60 -30.76
CA GLU A 266 5.34 1.42 -31.36
C GLU A 266 4.91 2.55 -30.40
N SER A 267 4.88 2.30 -29.10
CA SER A 267 4.57 3.31 -28.08
C SER A 267 5.60 4.45 -27.97
N LEU A 268 6.75 4.36 -28.62
CA LEU A 268 7.69 5.49 -28.79
C LEU A 268 7.09 6.61 -29.67
N HIS A 269 6.07 6.33 -30.45
CA HIS A 269 5.36 7.28 -31.30
C HIS A 269 4.00 7.71 -30.74
N ASP A 270 3.68 7.37 -29.48
CA ASP A 270 2.43 7.79 -28.82
C ASP A 270 2.29 9.32 -28.80
N SER A 271 1.08 9.82 -28.90
CA SER A 271 0.80 11.26 -28.83
C SER A 271 1.24 11.87 -27.49
N ASN A 272 1.16 11.12 -26.40
CA ASN A 272 1.52 11.55 -25.06
C ASN A 272 3.04 11.34 -24.81
N TRP A 273 3.75 12.42 -24.49
CA TRP A 273 5.19 12.38 -24.19
C TRP A 273 5.56 11.46 -23.03
N GLY A 274 4.68 11.32 -22.00
CA GLY A 274 4.89 10.43 -20.86
C GLY A 274 4.93 8.97 -21.27
N VAL A 275 4.06 8.57 -22.22
CA VAL A 275 4.04 7.22 -22.80
C VAL A 275 5.34 6.98 -23.58
N ARG A 276 5.73 7.91 -24.46
CA ARG A 276 6.98 7.81 -25.22
C ARG A 276 8.22 7.71 -24.30
N SER A 277 8.29 8.55 -23.27
CA SER A 277 9.38 8.52 -22.28
C SER A 277 9.43 7.19 -21.52
N GLN A 278 8.28 6.68 -21.06
CA GLN A 278 8.21 5.41 -20.35
C GLN A 278 8.59 4.23 -21.26
N SER A 279 8.20 4.27 -22.53
CA SER A 279 8.58 3.27 -23.54
C SER A 279 10.10 3.23 -23.71
N ALA A 280 10.73 4.40 -23.88
CA ALA A 280 12.19 4.49 -23.99
C ALA A 280 12.88 3.88 -22.75
N LYS A 281 12.48 4.26 -21.55
CA LYS A 281 13.03 3.72 -20.29
C LYS A 281 12.87 2.20 -20.21
N THR A 282 11.71 1.70 -20.58
CA THR A 282 11.42 0.25 -20.54
C THR A 282 12.25 -0.52 -21.54
N LEU A 283 12.39 -0.03 -22.76
CA LEU A 283 13.21 -0.66 -23.81
C LEU A 283 14.70 -0.69 -23.41
N GLY A 284 15.19 0.39 -22.79
CA GLY A 284 16.55 0.44 -22.24
C GLY A 284 16.74 -0.55 -21.07
N LYS A 285 15.77 -0.68 -20.16
CA LYS A 285 15.82 -1.64 -19.07
C LYS A 285 15.81 -3.09 -19.55
N LEU A 286 15.01 -3.39 -20.57
CA LEU A 286 14.94 -4.71 -21.21
C LEU A 286 16.14 -5.02 -22.11
N GLN A 287 17.02 -4.06 -22.35
CA GLN A 287 18.20 -4.17 -23.22
C GLN A 287 17.89 -4.73 -24.62
N LEU A 288 16.76 -4.30 -25.20
CA LEU A 288 16.30 -4.76 -26.50
C LEU A 288 17.05 -4.09 -27.64
N LEU A 289 18.04 -4.77 -28.19
CA LEU A 289 18.91 -4.24 -29.25
C LEU A 289 18.14 -3.79 -30.49
N LYS A 290 17.03 -4.45 -30.83
CA LYS A 290 16.18 -4.07 -31.97
C LYS A 290 15.52 -2.69 -31.80
N ALA A 291 15.41 -2.19 -30.57
CA ALA A 291 14.86 -0.88 -30.28
C ALA A 291 15.83 0.28 -30.55
N ALA A 292 17.14 0.00 -30.74
CA ALA A 292 18.16 1.04 -30.89
C ALA A 292 17.89 2.07 -32.00
N PRO A 293 17.47 1.70 -33.23
CA PRO A 293 17.16 2.69 -34.25
C PRO A 293 15.96 3.59 -33.90
N PHE A 294 14.92 3.04 -33.26
CA PHE A 294 13.73 3.80 -32.82
C PHE A 294 14.03 4.72 -31.63
N LEU A 295 14.89 4.28 -30.72
CA LEU A 295 15.39 5.12 -29.63
C LEU A 295 16.28 6.26 -30.17
N ALA A 296 16.98 6.03 -31.27
CA ALA A 296 17.75 7.06 -31.94
C ALA A 296 16.86 8.16 -32.54
N GLU A 297 15.73 7.82 -33.12
CA GLU A 297 14.73 8.79 -33.56
C GLU A 297 14.19 9.63 -32.38
N ALA A 298 13.96 9.01 -31.22
CA ALA A 298 13.52 9.69 -30.03
C ALA A 298 14.55 10.66 -29.41
N LEU A 299 15.82 10.63 -29.82
CA LEU A 299 16.84 11.64 -29.42
C LEU A 299 16.51 13.06 -29.91
N THR A 300 15.64 13.18 -30.91
CA THR A 300 15.19 14.47 -31.47
C THR A 300 13.74 14.77 -31.18
N ASP A 301 13.14 14.06 -30.19
CA ASP A 301 11.75 14.28 -29.75
C ASP A 301 11.52 15.72 -29.30
N ASN A 302 10.31 16.22 -29.50
CA ASN A 302 9.90 17.55 -29.05
C ASN A 302 9.99 17.73 -27.52
N SER A 303 9.82 16.64 -26.75
CA SER A 303 9.93 16.64 -25.28
C SER A 303 11.35 16.36 -24.82
N ALA A 304 11.94 17.27 -24.05
CA ALA A 304 13.26 17.06 -23.43
C ALA A 304 13.30 15.79 -22.57
N ILE A 305 12.20 15.45 -21.89
CA ILE A 305 12.11 14.25 -21.04
C ILE A 305 12.21 12.98 -21.90
N VAL A 306 11.63 12.97 -23.10
CA VAL A 306 11.75 11.84 -24.03
C VAL A 306 13.18 11.72 -24.54
N ARG A 307 13.80 12.83 -24.93
CA ARG A 307 15.21 12.85 -25.37
C ARG A 307 16.16 12.30 -24.30
N ILE A 308 15.97 12.73 -23.05
CA ILE A 308 16.70 12.21 -21.88
C ILE A 308 16.52 10.70 -21.74
N SER A 309 15.27 10.23 -21.74
CA SER A 309 14.96 8.81 -21.57
C SER A 309 15.52 7.94 -22.70
N ALA A 310 15.49 8.44 -23.93
CA ALA A 310 16.07 7.77 -25.09
C ALA A 310 17.59 7.69 -25.01
N THR A 311 18.26 8.77 -24.56
CA THR A 311 19.71 8.80 -24.35
C THR A 311 20.13 7.76 -23.31
N GLU A 312 19.49 7.75 -22.14
CA GLU A 312 19.75 6.77 -21.09
C GLU A 312 19.50 5.33 -21.58
N ALA A 313 18.42 5.12 -22.33
CA ALA A 313 18.11 3.82 -22.90
C ALA A 313 19.20 3.33 -23.87
N LEU A 314 19.66 4.20 -24.76
CA LEU A 314 20.75 3.87 -25.69
C LEU A 314 22.06 3.60 -24.96
N LEU A 315 22.39 4.34 -23.91
CA LEU A 315 23.57 4.06 -23.07
C LEU A 315 23.45 2.68 -22.41
N ASN A 316 22.27 2.29 -21.95
CA ASN A 316 22.01 0.95 -21.38
C ASN A 316 22.17 -0.18 -22.41
N LEU A 317 22.02 0.10 -23.71
CA LEU A 317 22.30 -0.86 -24.80
C LEU A 317 23.80 -1.00 -25.14
N GLY A 318 24.69 -0.30 -24.40
CA GLY A 318 26.12 -0.36 -24.58
C GLY A 318 26.56 0.10 -25.97
N TYR A 319 27.58 -0.56 -26.57
CA TYR A 319 28.15 -0.19 -27.86
C TYR A 319 27.07 -0.03 -28.96
N ASN A 320 26.09 -0.90 -29.01
CA ASN A 320 25.02 -0.87 -30.02
C ASN A 320 24.14 0.38 -29.94
N GLY A 321 23.98 0.96 -28.76
CA GLY A 321 23.23 2.22 -28.59
C GLY A 321 24.12 3.44 -28.75
N ILE A 322 25.32 3.41 -28.18
CA ILE A 322 26.26 4.52 -28.19
C ILE A 322 26.59 5.01 -29.62
N LYS A 323 26.73 4.12 -30.61
CA LYS A 323 26.95 4.49 -32.01
C LYS A 323 25.91 5.46 -32.59
N TYR A 324 24.63 5.34 -32.12
CA TYR A 324 23.57 6.25 -32.58
C TYR A 324 23.69 7.62 -31.91
N ILE A 325 24.06 7.65 -30.63
CA ILE A 325 24.33 8.90 -29.93
C ILE A 325 25.48 9.66 -30.59
N PHE A 326 26.56 8.97 -30.93
CA PHE A 326 27.67 9.54 -31.66
C PHE A 326 27.29 10.14 -33.02
N ALA A 327 26.43 9.42 -33.76
CA ALA A 327 25.95 9.92 -35.03
C ALA A 327 25.19 11.24 -34.91
N LEU A 328 24.40 11.39 -33.82
CA LEU A 328 23.67 12.62 -33.52
C LEU A 328 24.60 13.77 -33.09
N VAL A 329 25.50 13.49 -32.15
CA VAL A 329 26.38 14.53 -31.55
C VAL A 329 27.37 15.14 -32.54
N LYS A 330 27.67 14.47 -33.66
CA LYS A 330 28.40 15.06 -34.77
C LYS A 330 27.67 16.22 -35.44
N ASN A 331 26.36 16.34 -35.22
CA ASN A 331 25.57 17.48 -35.69
C ASN A 331 25.73 18.64 -34.71
N PRO A 332 26.14 19.85 -35.11
CA PRO A 332 26.19 21.05 -34.25
C PRO A 332 24.84 21.42 -33.61
N GLU A 333 23.75 20.99 -34.22
CA GLU A 333 22.39 21.21 -33.71
C GLU A 333 21.91 20.11 -32.76
N ALA A 334 22.79 19.24 -32.26
CA ALA A 334 22.44 18.18 -31.34
C ALA A 334 21.80 18.77 -30.07
N PRO A 335 20.70 18.15 -29.57
CA PRO A 335 20.01 18.64 -28.39
C PRO A 335 20.92 18.69 -27.16
N LYS A 336 20.88 19.81 -26.45
CA LYS A 336 21.77 20.08 -25.31
C LYS A 336 21.60 19.01 -24.22
N GLU A 337 20.40 18.52 -23.99
CA GLU A 337 20.10 17.51 -22.97
C GLU A 337 20.88 16.20 -23.23
N VAL A 338 21.03 15.81 -24.50
CA VAL A 338 21.81 14.63 -24.87
C VAL A 338 23.29 14.83 -24.51
N ILE A 339 23.81 16.01 -24.81
CA ILE A 339 25.21 16.37 -24.52
C ILE A 339 25.46 16.45 -23.02
N ASP A 340 24.53 17.05 -22.26
CA ASP A 340 24.65 17.21 -20.81
C ASP A 340 24.64 15.83 -20.10
N ILE A 341 23.83 14.89 -20.52
CA ILE A 341 23.83 13.51 -19.98
C ILE A 341 25.16 12.82 -20.23
N LEU A 342 25.72 12.96 -21.44
CA LEU A 342 27.00 12.35 -21.75
C LEU A 342 28.14 12.89 -20.87
N LYS A 343 28.11 14.18 -20.54
CA LYS A 343 29.04 14.81 -19.61
C LYS A 343 28.87 14.31 -18.18
N GLU A 344 27.62 14.18 -17.72
CA GLU A 344 27.28 13.71 -16.36
C GLU A 344 27.69 12.24 -16.14
N GLN A 345 27.55 11.39 -17.14
CA GLN A 345 27.92 9.98 -17.06
C GLN A 345 29.46 9.75 -16.99
N ASN A 346 30.24 10.82 -17.12
CA ASN A 346 31.71 10.82 -17.01
C ASN A 346 32.35 9.63 -17.75
N ILE A 347 31.91 9.38 -18.99
CA ILE A 347 32.50 8.35 -19.87
C ILE A 347 33.69 9.00 -20.57
N PRO A 348 34.96 8.78 -20.09
CA PRO A 348 36.12 9.52 -20.57
C PRO A 348 36.28 9.46 -22.09
N PHE A 349 36.04 8.28 -22.65
CA PHE A 349 36.10 8.05 -24.10
C PHE A 349 35.08 8.88 -24.91
N LEU A 350 33.85 9.06 -24.34
CA LEU A 350 32.80 9.86 -24.97
C LEU A 350 33.10 11.35 -24.88
N ILE A 351 33.72 11.79 -23.79
CA ILE A 351 34.12 13.19 -23.58
C ILE A 351 35.26 13.53 -24.56
N GLU A 352 36.28 12.68 -24.65
CA GLU A 352 37.42 12.87 -25.57
C GLU A 352 36.98 12.90 -27.05
N ALA A 353 36.04 12.00 -27.41
CA ALA A 353 35.46 11.99 -28.75
C ALA A 353 34.60 13.23 -29.03
N LEU A 354 33.86 13.74 -28.02
CA LEU A 354 33.11 14.99 -28.14
C LEU A 354 34.01 16.21 -28.27
N GLU A 355 35.10 16.25 -27.53
CA GLU A 355 36.10 17.34 -27.62
C GLU A 355 36.77 17.38 -29.00
N HIS A 356 37.15 16.22 -29.55
CA HIS A 356 37.68 16.15 -30.93
C HIS A 356 36.66 16.60 -31.97
N ILE A 357 35.41 16.17 -31.87
CA ILE A 357 34.30 16.58 -32.77
C ILE A 357 34.04 18.09 -32.66
N TYR A 358 34.12 18.66 -31.46
CA TYR A 358 33.94 20.11 -31.24
C TYR A 358 35.08 20.91 -31.83
N LEU A 359 36.33 20.44 -31.68
CA LEU A 359 37.54 21.08 -32.25
C LEU A 359 37.51 21.02 -33.76
N ASP A 360 37.20 19.87 -34.37
CA ASP A 360 37.09 19.71 -35.82
C ASP A 360 35.99 20.60 -36.43
N ASN A 361 34.89 20.83 -35.71
CA ASN A 361 33.83 21.72 -36.17
C ASN A 361 34.19 23.20 -36.04
N ILE A 362 34.98 23.62 -35.05
CA ILE A 362 35.49 24.98 -34.92
C ILE A 362 36.48 25.28 -36.03
N GLU A 363 37.42 24.38 -36.30
CA GLU A 363 38.40 24.54 -37.40
C GLU A 363 37.71 24.58 -38.78
N SER A 364 36.60 23.84 -38.96
CA SER A 364 35.81 23.89 -40.19
C SER A 364 35.04 25.20 -40.37
N ILE A 365 34.63 25.85 -39.30
CA ILE A 365 33.94 27.15 -39.31
C ILE A 365 34.98 28.25 -39.58
N ASP A 366 36.14 28.23 -38.96
CA ASP A 366 37.22 29.22 -39.19
C ASP A 366 37.79 29.11 -40.59
N SER A 367 37.95 27.91 -41.14
CA SER A 367 38.43 27.71 -42.53
C SER A 367 37.42 28.22 -43.58
N ASN A 368 36.13 28.19 -43.30
CA ASN A 368 35.07 28.73 -44.14
C ASN A 368 34.97 30.29 -44.04
N PHE A 369 35.37 30.85 -42.89
CA PHE A 369 35.46 32.31 -42.73
C PHE A 369 36.67 32.92 -43.45
N GLU A 370 37.81 32.23 -43.48
CA GLU A 370 39.00 32.69 -44.19
C GLU A 370 38.88 32.52 -45.71
N SER A 371 38.10 31.55 -46.21
CA SER A 371 37.88 31.36 -47.64
C SER A 371 36.80 32.26 -48.25
N GLY A 372 36.05 33.01 -47.46
CA GLY A 372 35.00 33.93 -47.89
C GLY A 372 35.40 35.39 -48.01
N VAL A 373 36.69 35.71 -47.77
CA VAL A 373 37.24 37.06 -47.92
C VAL A 373 38.42 37.02 -48.91
N SER A 374 38.14 36.78 -50.18
CA SER A 374 39.03 37.04 -51.26
C SER A 374 38.28 37.46 -52.54
#